data_6065a73c3456e02232b07ca6c658e443
#
_entry.id   6065a73c3456e02232b07ca6c658e443
#
_cell.length_a   1.000
_cell.length_b   1.000
_cell.length_c   1.000
_cell.angle_alpha   90.00
_cell.angle_beta   90.00
_cell.angle_gamma   90.00
#
_symmetry.space_group_name_H-M   'P 1'
#
loop_
_entity.id
_entity.type
_entity.pdbx_description
1 polymer ?
#
loop_
_entity_poly.entity_id
_entity_poly.type
_entity_poly.pdbx_seq_one_letter_code
_entity_poly.pdbx_strand_id
1 'polypeptide(L)'
;MQKEDNYTFLTQDPIPKVIGTMAVPTIIAMLITNLYNIVDTYFVGKINTQATAAVGIVFSVMFFIQAFSFFFGNGSGNYISRELGSKNRRNAEQMASTALGYAFISSIIIVVFGLIFLDKICVFLGSTSTILPYTRQYLGISLLGIPFIMCTLCMNNQMRFQGYARYSMYGIVVGALLNCVLDPLFIFTFNMGIRGAAIATVTGQAVGFVVMYVMSRHKDIIHYTPRNFSHRGMFIREIIAGGTPSLSRQGLASIATIALNVSASHYGDAAIAAMSIVNRITMFIFSMIIGLGHGYQPMCGFCYGAKRYERVKAGFWFCVKLGTSFLFFWAVILFIFSAEAIELFRNDFDVISIGTRALRYQLLTFPLWSFILMSNMMMQTCRKTFRANLLAASRQGLFFIPLIFILPHYLGLTGVEICQACGDFITLLLTAPIMFFAFREMRV
;
A
#
# COMPACT_ATOMS: atom_id res chain seq x y z
N MET A 1 -25.26 -10.64 -23.29
CA MET A 1 -24.58 -11.13 -22.08
C MET A 1 -25.48 -10.84 -20.90
N GLN A 2 -26.03 -11.89 -20.24
CA GLN A 2 -26.79 -11.73 -19.01
C GLN A 2 -25.91 -11.01 -17.98
N LYS A 3 -26.46 -9.98 -17.33
CA LYS A 3 -25.82 -9.29 -16.19
C LYS A 3 -25.60 -10.33 -15.10
N GLU A 4 -24.37 -10.87 -14.98
CA GLU A 4 -23.99 -11.63 -13.79
C GLU A 4 -24.04 -10.66 -12.61
N ASP A 5 -24.91 -10.94 -11.65
CA ASP A 5 -24.96 -10.20 -10.39
C ASP A 5 -23.60 -10.39 -9.69
N ASN A 6 -22.93 -9.31 -9.28
CA ASN A 6 -21.64 -9.38 -8.58
C ASN A 6 -21.65 -10.31 -7.37
N TYR A 7 -22.83 -10.50 -6.77
CA TYR A 7 -23.01 -11.48 -5.71
C TYR A 7 -22.73 -12.91 -6.23
N THR A 8 -23.36 -13.30 -7.34
CA THR A 8 -23.18 -14.62 -7.96
C THR A 8 -21.73 -14.80 -8.42
N PHE A 9 -21.18 -13.81 -9.12
CA PHE A 9 -19.79 -13.82 -9.56
C PHE A 9 -18.81 -14.07 -8.40
N LEU A 10 -18.87 -13.29 -7.31
CA LEU A 10 -17.93 -13.40 -6.20
C LEU A 10 -18.16 -14.65 -5.33
N THR A 11 -19.41 -15.15 -5.23
CA THR A 11 -19.75 -16.25 -4.32
C THR A 11 -19.89 -17.61 -5.00
N GLN A 12 -20.01 -17.70 -6.33
CA GLN A 12 -20.31 -18.97 -7.03
C GLN A 12 -19.34 -19.30 -8.15
N ASP A 13 -18.84 -18.32 -8.91
CA ASP A 13 -17.97 -18.54 -10.06
C ASP A 13 -16.64 -19.21 -9.68
N PRO A 14 -15.96 -19.89 -10.62
CA PRO A 14 -14.66 -20.50 -10.38
C PRO A 14 -13.65 -19.53 -9.74
N ILE A 15 -13.00 -19.94 -8.66
CA ILE A 15 -12.07 -19.10 -7.87
C ILE A 15 -10.97 -18.45 -8.73
N PRO A 16 -10.31 -19.17 -9.67
CA PRO A 16 -9.30 -18.58 -10.53
C PRO A 16 -9.84 -17.42 -11.40
N LYS A 17 -11.06 -17.57 -11.95
CA LYS A 17 -11.74 -16.54 -12.76
C LYS A 17 -12.00 -15.29 -11.90
N VAL A 18 -12.57 -15.48 -10.72
CA VAL A 18 -12.91 -14.39 -9.79
C VAL A 18 -11.65 -13.63 -9.36
N ILE A 19 -10.65 -14.34 -8.84
CA ILE A 19 -9.42 -13.74 -8.35
C ILE A 19 -8.66 -13.07 -9.50
N GLY A 20 -8.54 -13.71 -10.67
CA GLY A 20 -7.88 -13.12 -11.84
C GLY A 20 -8.56 -11.82 -12.29
N THR A 21 -9.89 -11.81 -12.38
CA THR A 21 -10.66 -10.62 -12.78
C THR A 21 -10.51 -9.47 -11.78
N MET A 22 -10.34 -9.77 -10.49
CA MET A 22 -10.20 -8.76 -9.44
C MET A 22 -8.74 -8.33 -9.23
N ALA A 23 -7.78 -9.27 -9.31
CA ALA A 23 -6.39 -9.01 -9.05
C ALA A 23 -5.67 -8.28 -10.19
N VAL A 24 -5.92 -8.67 -11.45
CA VAL A 24 -5.22 -8.09 -12.61
C VAL A 24 -5.36 -6.58 -12.69
N PRO A 25 -6.56 -5.97 -12.61
CA PRO A 25 -6.67 -4.51 -12.62
C PRO A 25 -5.94 -3.85 -11.43
N THR A 26 -5.96 -4.49 -10.27
CA THR A 26 -5.31 -3.96 -9.07
C THR A 26 -3.78 -4.02 -9.18
N ILE A 27 -3.24 -5.12 -9.73
CA ILE A 27 -1.80 -5.26 -10.00
C ILE A 27 -1.36 -4.20 -11.01
N ILE A 28 -2.12 -4.01 -12.10
CA ILE A 28 -1.83 -2.97 -13.11
C ILE A 28 -1.81 -1.58 -12.47
N ALA A 29 -2.80 -1.24 -11.66
CA ALA A 29 -2.84 0.05 -10.97
C ALA A 29 -1.62 0.24 -10.04
N MET A 30 -1.19 -0.80 -9.33
CA MET A 30 -0.01 -0.75 -8.46
C MET A 30 1.29 -0.58 -9.25
N LEU A 31 1.44 -1.30 -10.37
CA LEU A 31 2.62 -1.16 -11.24
C LEU A 31 2.71 0.24 -11.84
N ILE A 32 1.59 0.78 -12.32
CA ILE A 32 1.53 2.14 -12.87
C ILE A 32 1.84 3.18 -11.78
N THR A 33 1.34 2.98 -10.56
CA THR A 33 1.66 3.86 -9.42
C THR A 33 3.15 3.84 -9.08
N ASN A 34 3.79 2.68 -9.09
CA ASN A 34 5.23 2.58 -8.87
C ASN A 34 6.02 3.23 -10.01
N LEU A 35 5.58 3.02 -11.25
CA LEU A 35 6.24 3.61 -12.42
C LEU A 35 6.15 5.14 -12.39
N TYR A 36 4.97 5.70 -12.10
CA TYR A 36 4.84 7.15 -12.05
C TYR A 36 5.72 7.77 -10.95
N ASN A 37 5.86 7.15 -9.78
CA ASN A 37 6.76 7.63 -8.73
C ASN A 37 8.23 7.67 -9.18
N ILE A 38 8.65 6.70 -10.00
CA ILE A 38 9.99 6.66 -10.59
C ILE A 38 10.17 7.81 -11.59
N VAL A 39 9.17 8.01 -12.46
CA VAL A 39 9.18 9.06 -13.50
C VAL A 39 9.19 10.45 -12.88
N ASP A 40 8.35 10.73 -11.88
CA ASP A 40 8.32 11.98 -11.14
C ASP A 40 9.70 12.27 -10.49
N THR A 41 10.25 11.30 -9.79
CA THR A 41 11.59 11.43 -9.18
C THR A 41 12.69 11.70 -10.23
N TYR A 42 12.60 11.09 -11.40
CA TYR A 42 13.54 11.30 -12.50
C TYR A 42 13.48 12.73 -13.04
N PHE A 43 12.28 13.28 -13.28
CA PHE A 43 12.15 14.65 -13.78
C PHE A 43 12.56 15.69 -12.73
N VAL A 44 12.18 15.51 -11.46
CA VAL A 44 12.64 16.39 -10.37
C VAL A 44 14.16 16.31 -10.20
N GLY A 45 14.74 15.13 -10.37
CA GLY A 45 16.19 14.93 -10.33
C GLY A 45 16.98 15.75 -11.36
N LYS A 46 16.34 16.16 -12.45
CA LYS A 46 16.94 17.04 -13.46
C LYS A 46 16.92 18.54 -13.12
N ILE A 47 16.19 18.94 -12.08
CA ILE A 47 16.12 20.36 -11.66
C ILE A 47 17.42 20.74 -10.93
N ASN A 48 17.61 20.19 -9.74
CA ASN A 48 18.83 20.31 -8.93
C ASN A 48 18.78 19.31 -7.74
N THR A 49 19.90 19.19 -7.03
CA THR A 49 20.03 18.30 -5.87
C THR A 49 19.09 18.69 -4.72
N GLN A 50 18.88 19.98 -4.47
CA GLN A 50 18.02 20.47 -3.40
C GLN A 50 16.55 20.14 -3.66
N ALA A 51 16.07 20.25 -4.91
CA ALA A 51 14.72 19.86 -5.30
C ALA A 51 14.50 18.34 -5.12
N THR A 52 15.48 17.54 -5.51
CA THR A 52 15.42 16.07 -5.33
C THR A 52 15.34 15.71 -3.84
N ALA A 53 16.15 16.34 -3.00
CA ALA A 53 16.12 16.14 -1.56
C ALA A 53 14.78 16.59 -0.95
N ALA A 54 14.23 17.72 -1.40
CA ALA A 54 12.93 18.22 -0.95
C ALA A 54 11.79 17.25 -1.25
N VAL A 55 11.72 16.69 -2.47
CA VAL A 55 10.72 15.68 -2.85
C VAL A 55 10.88 14.42 -2.01
N GLY A 56 12.13 13.97 -1.77
CA GLY A 56 12.40 12.83 -0.90
C GLY A 56 11.88 13.02 0.53
N ILE A 57 12.05 14.22 1.09
CA ILE A 57 11.53 14.60 2.43
C ILE A 57 10.00 14.57 2.44
N VAL A 58 9.35 15.18 1.45
CA VAL A 58 7.89 15.27 1.35
C VAL A 58 7.26 13.90 1.07
N PHE A 59 7.98 12.99 0.42
CA PHE A 59 7.50 11.64 0.13
C PHE A 59 7.07 10.90 1.41
N SER A 60 7.75 11.09 2.53
CA SER A 60 7.37 10.48 3.82
C SER A 60 6.01 10.97 4.32
N VAL A 61 5.68 12.25 4.12
CA VAL A 61 4.36 12.81 4.44
C VAL A 61 3.28 12.20 3.54
N MET A 62 3.56 12.12 2.24
CA MET A 62 2.62 11.55 1.27
C MET A 62 2.35 10.07 1.55
N PHE A 63 3.37 9.33 1.99
CA PHE A 63 3.22 7.92 2.39
C PHE A 63 2.33 7.77 3.64
N PHE A 64 2.47 8.68 4.60
CA PHE A 64 1.60 8.75 5.78
C PHE A 64 0.15 9.05 5.40
N ILE A 65 -0.09 10.01 4.49
CA ILE A 65 -1.42 10.33 3.97
C ILE A 65 -2.04 9.13 3.24
N GLN A 66 -1.22 8.42 2.47
CA GLN A 66 -1.65 7.18 1.81
C GLN A 66 -2.07 6.10 2.83
N ALA A 67 -1.35 5.96 3.94
CA ALA A 67 -1.71 5.03 5.01
C ALA A 67 -3.08 5.38 5.63
N PHE A 68 -3.37 6.66 5.84
CA PHE A 68 -4.71 7.14 6.28
C PHE A 68 -5.79 6.89 5.22
N SER A 69 -5.46 7.07 3.96
CA SER A 69 -6.41 6.77 2.87
C SER A 69 -6.80 5.30 2.86
N PHE A 70 -5.83 4.40 3.05
CA PHE A 70 -6.09 2.96 3.19
C PHE A 70 -6.82 2.60 4.49
N PHE A 71 -6.60 3.36 5.57
CA PHE A 71 -7.36 3.20 6.80
C PHE A 71 -8.86 3.37 6.56
N PHE A 72 -9.28 4.47 5.94
CA PHE A 72 -10.69 4.69 5.59
C PHE A 72 -11.19 3.73 4.52
N GLY A 73 -10.39 3.53 3.46
CA GLY A 73 -10.77 2.72 2.31
C GLY A 73 -10.91 1.23 2.63
N ASN A 74 -9.91 0.62 3.27
CA ASN A 74 -9.97 -0.79 3.66
C ASN A 74 -10.90 -1.01 4.86
N GLY A 75 -10.94 -0.06 5.81
CA GLY A 75 -11.84 -0.11 6.96
C GLY A 75 -13.29 -0.24 6.53
N SER A 76 -13.74 0.68 5.68
CA SER A 76 -15.10 0.65 5.14
C SER A 76 -15.32 -0.45 4.11
N GLY A 77 -14.35 -0.69 3.23
CA GLY A 77 -14.46 -1.68 2.15
C GLY A 77 -14.68 -3.10 2.67
N ASN A 78 -13.94 -3.51 3.71
CA ASN A 78 -14.13 -4.81 4.36
C ASN A 78 -15.54 -4.97 4.93
N TYR A 79 -16.10 -3.92 5.54
CA TYR A 79 -17.49 -3.93 6.02
C TYR A 79 -18.48 -4.03 4.86
N ILE A 80 -18.30 -3.16 3.83
CA ILE A 80 -19.15 -3.14 2.63
C ILE A 80 -19.22 -4.53 1.98
N SER A 81 -18.10 -5.21 1.80
CA SER A 81 -18.09 -6.53 1.16
C SER A 81 -18.82 -7.58 1.98
N ARG A 82 -18.73 -7.54 3.32
CA ARG A 82 -19.47 -8.45 4.20
C ARG A 82 -20.98 -8.19 4.18
N GLU A 83 -21.39 -6.92 4.24
CA GLU A 83 -22.82 -6.54 4.20
C GLU A 83 -23.44 -6.89 2.84
N LEU A 84 -22.74 -6.67 1.74
CA LEU A 84 -23.21 -7.10 0.42
C LEU A 84 -23.28 -8.62 0.31
N GLY A 85 -22.35 -9.35 0.94
CA GLY A 85 -22.40 -10.80 1.05
C GLY A 85 -23.60 -11.31 1.86
N SER A 86 -24.03 -10.59 2.89
CA SER A 86 -25.24 -10.84 3.65
C SER A 86 -26.51 -10.22 3.04
N LYS A 87 -26.41 -9.64 1.83
CA LYS A 87 -27.49 -8.94 1.09
C LYS A 87 -28.06 -7.69 1.78
N ASN A 88 -27.31 -7.09 2.69
CA ASN A 88 -27.70 -5.86 3.39
C ASN A 88 -27.15 -4.62 2.68
N ARG A 89 -27.69 -4.27 1.54
CA ARG A 89 -27.23 -3.17 0.69
C ARG A 89 -27.32 -1.81 1.43
N ARG A 90 -28.34 -1.60 2.25
CA ARG A 90 -28.55 -0.31 2.96
C ARG A 90 -27.39 0.03 3.90
N ASN A 91 -26.92 -0.93 4.69
CA ASN A 91 -25.77 -0.71 5.57
C ASN A 91 -24.49 -0.46 4.77
N ALA A 92 -24.31 -1.14 3.64
CA ALA A 92 -23.17 -0.93 2.75
C ALA A 92 -23.17 0.50 2.17
N GLU A 93 -24.33 1.03 1.74
CA GLU A 93 -24.49 2.39 1.23
C GLU A 93 -24.22 3.45 2.30
N GLN A 94 -24.72 3.25 3.52
CA GLN A 94 -24.45 4.13 4.65
C GLN A 94 -22.97 4.14 5.02
N MET A 95 -22.33 2.96 5.08
CA MET A 95 -20.90 2.86 5.37
C MET A 95 -20.07 3.57 4.30
N ALA A 96 -20.37 3.37 3.02
CA ALA A 96 -19.62 3.98 1.92
C ALA A 96 -19.62 5.50 2.01
N SER A 97 -20.80 6.09 2.17
CA SER A 97 -20.96 7.55 2.28
C SER A 97 -20.33 8.10 3.57
N THR A 98 -20.47 7.38 4.68
CA THR A 98 -19.93 7.79 5.98
C THR A 98 -18.42 7.80 5.98
N ALA A 99 -17.77 6.73 5.49
CA ALA A 99 -16.32 6.65 5.46
C ALA A 99 -15.70 7.65 4.47
N LEU A 100 -16.33 7.88 3.32
CA LEU A 100 -15.89 8.92 2.39
C LEU A 100 -16.01 10.33 3.01
N GLY A 101 -17.10 10.60 3.74
CA GLY A 101 -17.27 11.85 4.47
C GLY A 101 -16.20 12.07 5.53
N TYR A 102 -15.89 11.05 6.34
CA TYR A 102 -14.80 11.14 7.33
C TYR A 102 -13.42 11.26 6.67
N ALA A 103 -13.16 10.58 5.56
CA ALA A 103 -11.92 10.72 4.81
C ALA A 103 -11.75 12.16 4.30
N PHE A 104 -12.83 12.76 3.74
CA PHE A 104 -12.83 14.14 3.30
C PHE A 104 -12.61 15.12 4.45
N ILE A 105 -13.36 15.01 5.56
CA ILE A 105 -13.19 15.87 6.73
C ILE A 105 -11.78 15.77 7.29
N SER A 106 -11.27 14.55 7.46
CA SER A 106 -9.89 14.32 7.93
C SER A 106 -8.86 14.94 7.00
N SER A 107 -9.08 14.87 5.68
CA SER A 107 -8.17 15.47 4.70
C SER A 107 -8.12 17.00 4.82
N ILE A 108 -9.26 17.64 5.02
CA ILE A 108 -9.33 19.11 5.23
C ILE A 108 -8.61 19.50 6.53
N ILE A 109 -8.80 18.74 7.62
CA ILE A 109 -8.09 18.97 8.88
C ILE A 109 -6.57 18.87 8.66
N ILE A 110 -6.11 17.85 7.94
CA ILE A 110 -4.69 17.65 7.62
C ILE A 110 -4.16 18.82 6.78
N VAL A 111 -4.91 19.30 5.79
CA VAL A 111 -4.51 20.45 4.94
C VAL A 111 -4.39 21.70 5.78
N VAL A 112 -5.43 22.05 6.57
CA VAL A 112 -5.41 23.26 7.41
C VAL A 112 -4.27 23.22 8.40
N PHE A 113 -4.10 22.12 9.13
CA PHE A 113 -3.01 21.93 10.07
C PHE A 113 -1.65 21.97 9.36
N GLY A 114 -1.51 21.30 8.22
CA GLY A 114 -0.30 21.27 7.40
C GLY A 114 0.12 22.65 6.90
N LEU A 115 -0.84 23.48 6.47
CA LEU A 115 -0.55 24.85 6.01
C LEU A 115 -0.20 25.80 7.16
N ILE A 116 -0.88 25.69 8.32
CA ILE A 116 -0.59 26.51 9.50
C ILE A 116 0.82 26.23 10.03
N PHE A 117 1.21 24.95 10.07
CA PHE A 117 2.50 24.51 10.62
C PHE A 117 3.55 24.18 9.55
N LEU A 118 3.37 24.64 8.30
CA LEU A 118 4.16 24.26 7.14
C LEU A 118 5.68 24.32 7.39
N ASP A 119 6.19 25.46 7.88
CA ASP A 119 7.62 25.65 8.11
C ASP A 119 8.15 24.74 9.23
N LYS A 120 7.36 24.56 10.30
CA LYS A 120 7.73 23.65 11.40
C LYS A 120 7.78 22.20 10.96
N ILE A 121 6.82 21.79 10.11
CA ILE A 121 6.78 20.45 9.53
C ILE A 121 7.98 20.22 8.63
N CYS A 122 8.32 21.18 7.75
CA CYS A 122 9.49 21.07 6.88
C CYS A 122 10.80 20.89 7.69
N VAL A 123 10.99 21.67 8.73
CA VAL A 123 12.17 21.56 9.62
C VAL A 123 12.16 20.23 10.39
N PHE A 124 11.02 19.84 10.94
CA PHE A 124 10.86 18.56 11.66
C PHE A 124 11.19 17.36 10.78
N LEU A 125 10.86 17.42 9.48
CA LEU A 125 11.16 16.39 8.50
C LEU A 125 12.63 16.35 8.07
N GLY A 126 13.47 17.29 8.56
CA GLY A 126 14.89 17.31 8.29
C GLY A 126 15.34 18.25 7.17
N SER A 127 14.50 19.23 6.77
CA SER A 127 14.93 20.23 5.78
C SER A 127 16.02 21.14 6.35
N THR A 128 17.16 21.20 5.67
CA THR A 128 18.23 22.17 5.95
C THR A 128 17.84 23.56 5.44
N SER A 129 18.56 24.60 5.84
CA SER A 129 18.33 25.98 5.38
C SER A 129 18.34 26.13 3.86
N THR A 130 19.12 25.32 3.15
CA THR A 130 19.23 25.32 1.68
C THR A 130 18.10 24.55 0.99
N ILE A 131 17.55 23.52 1.63
CA ILE A 131 16.46 22.67 1.09
C ILE A 131 15.09 23.25 1.46
N LEU A 132 14.98 23.95 2.60
CA LEU A 132 13.72 24.46 3.14
C LEU A 132 12.86 25.24 2.14
N PRO A 133 13.38 26.15 1.31
CA PRO A 133 12.58 26.87 0.32
C PRO A 133 11.91 25.93 -0.70
N TYR A 134 12.61 24.87 -1.11
CA TYR A 134 12.10 23.87 -2.05
C TYR A 134 11.04 22.98 -1.39
N THR A 135 11.31 22.50 -0.16
CA THR A 135 10.37 21.65 0.60
C THR A 135 9.09 22.43 0.88
N ARG A 136 9.18 23.70 1.28
CA ARG A 136 8.03 24.57 1.54
C ARG A 136 7.16 24.75 0.30
N GLN A 137 7.77 25.01 -0.84
CA GLN A 137 7.05 25.17 -2.11
C GLN A 137 6.36 23.88 -2.55
N TYR A 138 7.07 22.76 -2.50
CA TYR A 138 6.55 21.48 -2.93
C TYR A 138 5.47 20.96 -1.97
N LEU A 139 5.72 20.96 -0.67
CA LEU A 139 4.77 20.49 0.34
C LEU A 139 3.54 21.39 0.40
N GLY A 140 3.70 22.73 0.37
CA GLY A 140 2.57 23.64 0.44
C GLY A 140 1.56 23.46 -0.70
N ILE A 141 2.04 23.20 -1.92
CA ILE A 141 1.17 22.89 -3.06
C ILE A 141 0.60 21.46 -2.93
N SER A 142 1.44 20.49 -2.60
CA SER A 142 1.04 19.08 -2.48
C SER A 142 -0.03 18.87 -1.41
N LEU A 143 -0.03 19.66 -0.31
CA LEU A 143 -1.08 19.61 0.71
C LEU A 143 -2.47 19.86 0.12
N LEU A 144 -2.60 20.74 -0.88
CA LEU A 144 -3.89 21.02 -1.54
C LEU A 144 -4.43 19.81 -2.32
N GLY A 145 -3.57 18.86 -2.67
CA GLY A 145 -3.93 17.60 -3.32
C GLY A 145 -4.49 16.53 -2.38
N ILE A 146 -4.28 16.68 -1.05
CA ILE A 146 -4.66 15.65 -0.07
C ILE A 146 -6.13 15.26 -0.11
N PRO A 147 -7.11 16.19 -0.20
CA PRO A 147 -8.51 15.81 -0.30
C PRO A 147 -8.81 14.93 -1.52
N PHE A 148 -8.19 15.23 -2.65
CA PHE A 148 -8.38 14.45 -3.86
C PHE A 148 -7.81 13.05 -3.73
N ILE A 149 -6.56 12.90 -3.28
CA ILE A 149 -5.94 11.58 -3.17
C ILE A 149 -6.58 10.72 -2.07
N MET A 150 -6.94 11.30 -0.92
CA MET A 150 -7.61 10.56 0.16
C MET A 150 -8.98 10.06 -0.27
N CYS A 151 -9.80 10.89 -0.90
CA CYS A 151 -11.09 10.49 -1.42
C CYS A 151 -10.96 9.47 -2.55
N THR A 152 -10.02 9.67 -3.49
CA THR A 152 -9.76 8.73 -4.59
C THR A 152 -9.40 7.34 -4.09
N LEU A 153 -8.46 7.23 -3.15
CA LEU A 153 -8.04 5.94 -2.60
C LEU A 153 -9.12 5.30 -1.73
N CYS A 154 -9.91 6.10 -1.00
CA CYS A 154 -11.06 5.60 -0.26
C CYS A 154 -12.09 4.98 -1.22
N MET A 155 -12.51 5.71 -2.26
CA MET A 155 -13.46 5.26 -3.28
C MET A 155 -12.90 4.05 -4.07
N ASN A 156 -11.62 4.08 -4.44
CA ASN A 156 -10.94 2.96 -5.10
C ASN A 156 -11.10 1.66 -4.31
N ASN A 157 -10.78 1.70 -3.01
CA ASN A 157 -10.92 0.53 -2.16
C ASN A 157 -12.38 0.08 -2.04
N GLN A 158 -13.30 1.02 -1.76
CA GLN A 158 -14.72 0.71 -1.63
C GLN A 158 -15.31 0.09 -2.91
N MET A 159 -14.99 0.62 -4.09
CA MET A 159 -15.46 0.07 -5.37
C MET A 159 -14.88 -1.32 -5.63
N ARG A 160 -13.61 -1.53 -5.32
CA ARG A 160 -12.96 -2.84 -5.41
C ARG A 160 -13.65 -3.85 -4.50
N PHE A 161 -13.93 -3.50 -3.25
CA PHE A 161 -14.64 -4.37 -2.30
C PHE A 161 -16.10 -4.67 -2.68
N GLN A 162 -16.70 -3.87 -3.58
CA GLN A 162 -18.00 -4.17 -4.20
C GLN A 162 -17.89 -5.13 -5.40
N GLY A 163 -16.68 -5.51 -5.82
CA GLY A 163 -16.46 -6.37 -6.98
C GLY A 163 -16.16 -5.61 -8.29
N TYR A 164 -15.98 -4.29 -8.23
CA TYR A 164 -15.78 -3.44 -9.42
C TYR A 164 -14.30 -3.01 -9.57
N ALA A 165 -13.37 -3.97 -9.51
CA ALA A 165 -11.92 -3.69 -9.58
C ALA A 165 -11.50 -2.94 -10.85
N ARG A 166 -12.13 -3.21 -12.01
CA ARG A 166 -11.83 -2.50 -13.26
C ARG A 166 -12.15 -1.01 -13.17
N TYR A 167 -13.33 -0.67 -12.64
CA TYR A 167 -13.74 0.73 -12.47
C TYR A 167 -12.89 1.43 -11.42
N SER A 168 -12.49 0.73 -10.38
CA SER A 168 -11.66 1.29 -9.31
C SER A 168 -10.25 1.67 -9.77
N MET A 169 -9.70 1.04 -10.81
CA MET A 169 -8.36 1.38 -11.29
C MET A 169 -8.31 2.64 -12.15
N TYR A 170 -9.40 3.00 -12.86
CA TYR A 170 -9.34 4.08 -13.86
C TYR A 170 -8.90 5.42 -13.28
N GLY A 171 -9.42 5.81 -12.12
CA GLY A 171 -9.05 7.09 -11.50
C GLY A 171 -7.56 7.15 -11.15
N ILE A 172 -6.99 6.07 -10.62
CA ILE A 172 -5.57 6.00 -10.28
C ILE A 172 -4.71 6.02 -11.55
N VAL A 173 -5.05 5.20 -12.54
CA VAL A 173 -4.28 5.07 -13.78
C VAL A 173 -4.28 6.37 -14.57
N VAL A 174 -5.45 6.99 -14.78
CA VAL A 174 -5.57 8.25 -15.52
C VAL A 174 -4.82 9.37 -14.79
N GLY A 175 -4.97 9.48 -13.46
CA GLY A 175 -4.25 10.47 -12.68
C GLY A 175 -2.73 10.32 -12.75
N ALA A 176 -2.23 9.08 -12.67
CA ALA A 176 -0.80 8.78 -12.76
C ALA A 176 -0.22 9.05 -14.15
N LEU A 177 -0.91 8.63 -15.22
CA LEU A 177 -0.48 8.89 -16.60
C LEU A 177 -0.48 10.39 -16.93
N LEU A 178 -1.51 11.10 -16.47
CA LEU A 178 -1.58 12.55 -16.65
C LEU A 178 -0.43 13.26 -15.94
N ASN A 179 -0.10 12.86 -14.72
CA ASN A 179 1.05 13.40 -13.98
C ASN A 179 2.35 13.22 -14.78
N CYS A 180 2.63 12.01 -15.30
CA CYS A 180 3.82 11.75 -16.11
C CYS A 180 3.95 12.66 -17.33
N VAL A 181 2.82 13.09 -17.92
CA VAL A 181 2.80 14.03 -19.07
C VAL A 181 2.97 15.47 -18.61
N LEU A 182 2.33 15.84 -17.49
CA LEU A 182 2.36 17.21 -16.96
C LEU A 182 3.69 17.57 -16.30
N ASP A 183 4.41 16.60 -15.72
CA ASP A 183 5.71 16.85 -15.08
C ASP A 183 6.70 17.56 -16.03
N PRO A 184 7.09 17.00 -17.19
CA PRO A 184 8.02 17.68 -18.10
C PRO A 184 7.47 18.99 -18.64
N LEU A 185 6.15 19.09 -18.84
CA LEU A 185 5.51 20.30 -19.34
C LEU A 185 5.62 21.45 -18.32
N PHE A 186 5.28 21.21 -17.06
CA PHE A 186 5.29 22.27 -16.05
C PHE A 186 6.71 22.55 -15.54
N ILE A 187 7.55 21.53 -15.40
CA ILE A 187 8.91 21.69 -14.90
C ILE A 187 9.76 22.44 -15.89
N PHE A 188 9.79 22.01 -17.17
CA PHE A 188 10.74 22.49 -18.18
C PHE A 188 10.11 23.49 -19.14
N THR A 189 8.96 23.18 -19.75
CA THR A 189 8.36 24.04 -20.79
C THR A 189 7.84 25.33 -20.20
N PHE A 190 7.17 25.28 -19.04
CA PHE A 190 6.70 26.48 -18.34
C PHE A 190 7.72 27.03 -17.33
N ASN A 191 8.89 26.41 -17.20
CA ASN A 191 9.98 26.82 -16.30
C ASN A 191 9.56 27.02 -14.83
N MET A 192 8.59 26.23 -14.36
CA MET A 192 8.06 26.34 -13.00
C MET A 192 8.91 25.58 -11.97
N GLY A 193 9.89 24.79 -12.41
CA GLY A 193 10.78 24.02 -11.54
C GLY A 193 10.00 23.10 -10.59
N ILE A 194 10.37 23.08 -9.32
CA ILE A 194 9.75 22.21 -8.30
C ILE A 194 8.26 22.51 -8.05
N ARG A 195 7.84 23.77 -8.24
CA ARG A 195 6.40 24.13 -8.17
C ARG A 195 5.63 23.44 -9.29
N GLY A 196 6.22 23.32 -10.48
CA GLY A 196 5.64 22.62 -11.61
C GLY A 196 5.37 21.17 -11.30
N ALA A 197 6.32 20.45 -10.71
CA ALA A 197 6.15 19.06 -10.27
C ALA A 197 4.99 18.92 -9.25
N ALA A 198 4.93 19.80 -8.25
CA ALA A 198 3.86 19.79 -7.27
C ALA A 198 2.47 20.03 -7.89
N ILE A 199 2.36 21.01 -8.81
CA ILE A 199 1.11 21.31 -9.53
C ILE A 199 0.70 20.17 -10.45
N ALA A 200 1.64 19.53 -11.14
CA ALA A 200 1.38 18.36 -11.96
C ALA A 200 0.80 17.21 -11.13
N THR A 201 1.39 16.95 -9.97
CA THR A 201 0.92 15.94 -9.02
C THR A 201 -0.50 16.24 -8.53
N VAL A 202 -0.77 17.45 -8.07
CA VAL A 202 -2.11 17.87 -7.59
C VAL A 202 -3.14 17.81 -8.72
N THR A 203 -2.77 18.24 -9.93
CA THR A 203 -3.65 18.17 -11.10
C THR A 203 -3.99 16.72 -11.46
N GLY A 204 -2.98 15.82 -11.47
CA GLY A 204 -3.20 14.39 -11.67
C GLY A 204 -4.13 13.78 -10.61
N GLN A 205 -3.95 14.14 -9.35
CA GLN A 205 -4.82 13.69 -8.26
C GLN A 205 -6.25 14.23 -8.39
N ALA A 206 -6.43 15.50 -8.77
CA ALA A 206 -7.74 16.11 -8.97
C ALA A 206 -8.49 15.45 -10.14
N VAL A 207 -7.84 15.27 -11.28
CA VAL A 207 -8.42 14.60 -12.45
C VAL A 207 -8.70 13.12 -12.12
N GLY A 208 -7.80 12.44 -11.43
CA GLY A 208 -8.01 11.08 -10.94
C GLY A 208 -9.25 10.97 -10.05
N PHE A 209 -9.46 11.94 -9.15
CA PHE A 209 -10.67 12.03 -8.32
C PHE A 209 -11.93 12.21 -9.16
N VAL A 210 -11.93 13.13 -10.13
CA VAL A 210 -13.08 13.36 -11.01
C VAL A 210 -13.41 12.09 -11.79
N VAL A 211 -12.42 11.42 -12.38
CA VAL A 211 -12.62 10.15 -13.09
C VAL A 211 -13.18 9.09 -12.14
N MET A 212 -12.65 8.96 -10.91
CA MET A 212 -13.15 8.01 -9.92
C MET A 212 -14.62 8.31 -9.55
N TYR A 213 -14.94 9.58 -9.36
CA TYR A 213 -16.32 10.00 -9.07
C TYR A 213 -17.29 9.68 -10.22
N VAL A 214 -16.87 9.93 -11.47
CA VAL A 214 -17.67 9.57 -12.66
C VAL A 214 -17.87 8.05 -12.74
N MET A 215 -16.79 7.26 -12.52
CA MET A 215 -16.90 5.80 -12.50
C MET A 215 -17.81 5.29 -11.40
N SER A 216 -17.88 5.96 -10.25
CA SER A 216 -18.77 5.58 -9.15
C SER A 216 -20.26 5.82 -9.44
N ARG A 217 -20.59 6.57 -10.50
CA ARG A 217 -21.98 6.78 -10.95
C ARG A 217 -22.54 5.64 -11.79
N HIS A 218 -21.74 4.60 -12.04
CA HIS A 218 -22.24 3.42 -12.74
C HIS A 218 -23.41 2.76 -11.95
N LYS A 219 -24.45 2.31 -12.66
CA LYS A 219 -25.75 1.90 -12.10
C LYS A 219 -25.66 0.85 -10.98
N ASP A 220 -24.69 -0.03 -11.05
CA ASP A 220 -24.59 -1.17 -10.13
C ASP A 220 -23.67 -0.88 -8.92
N ILE A 221 -22.91 0.22 -8.97
CA ILE A 221 -22.01 0.66 -7.89
C ILE A 221 -22.83 1.44 -6.83
N ILE A 222 -22.44 1.35 -5.59
CA ILE A 222 -23.02 2.14 -4.51
C ILE A 222 -22.74 3.63 -4.75
N HIS A 223 -23.80 4.43 -4.82
CA HIS A 223 -23.69 5.87 -4.99
C HIS A 223 -23.42 6.58 -3.66
N TYR A 224 -22.47 7.50 -3.70
CA TYR A 224 -22.13 8.33 -2.56
C TYR A 224 -23.13 9.48 -2.46
N THR A 225 -23.93 9.52 -1.42
CA THR A 225 -24.92 10.58 -1.18
C THR A 225 -24.79 11.11 0.25
N PRO A 226 -24.84 12.44 0.45
CA PRO A 226 -24.81 13.02 1.80
C PRO A 226 -25.95 12.51 2.70
N ARG A 227 -27.09 12.13 2.10
CA ARG A 227 -28.25 11.59 2.84
C ARG A 227 -27.96 10.24 3.51
N ASN A 228 -27.00 9.48 2.99
CA ASN A 228 -26.58 8.19 3.55
C ASN A 228 -25.48 8.34 4.61
N PHE A 229 -25.00 9.56 4.86
CA PHE A 229 -24.05 9.81 5.94
C PHE A 229 -24.71 9.54 7.29
N SER A 230 -24.06 8.75 8.13
CA SER A 230 -24.61 8.31 9.41
C SER A 230 -23.60 8.52 10.55
N HIS A 231 -24.04 9.23 11.59
CA HIS A 231 -23.24 9.43 12.82
C HIS A 231 -23.25 8.21 13.77
N ARG A 232 -23.76 7.04 13.34
CA ARG A 232 -23.80 5.87 14.20
C ARG A 232 -22.38 5.43 14.59
N GLY A 233 -22.10 5.37 15.88
CA GLY A 233 -20.78 4.96 16.40
C GLY A 233 -20.35 3.57 15.93
N MET A 234 -21.31 2.72 15.53
CA MET A 234 -21.02 1.43 14.90
C MET A 234 -20.16 1.56 13.63
N PHE A 235 -20.47 2.50 12.74
CA PHE A 235 -19.70 2.67 11.50
C PHE A 235 -18.28 3.16 11.77
N ILE A 236 -18.11 4.08 12.73
CA ILE A 236 -16.78 4.55 13.14
C ILE A 236 -15.97 3.37 13.71
N ARG A 237 -16.60 2.56 14.59
CA ARG A 237 -15.94 1.37 15.16
C ARG A 237 -15.53 0.35 14.10
N GLU A 238 -16.35 0.13 13.08
CA GLU A 238 -16.02 -0.77 11.95
C GLU A 238 -14.89 -0.21 11.08
N ILE A 239 -14.88 1.10 10.80
CA ILE A 239 -13.78 1.76 10.07
C ILE A 239 -12.47 1.59 10.85
N ILE A 240 -12.48 1.86 12.16
CA ILE A 240 -11.29 1.69 13.01
C ILE A 240 -10.86 0.22 13.01
N ALA A 241 -11.77 -0.71 13.28
CA ALA A 241 -11.46 -2.14 13.38
C ALA A 241 -10.90 -2.72 12.07
N GLY A 242 -11.47 -2.31 10.92
CA GLY A 242 -11.04 -2.79 9.61
C GLY A 242 -9.87 -2.00 9.02
N GLY A 243 -9.67 -0.74 9.43
CA GLY A 243 -8.63 0.14 8.89
C GLY A 243 -7.29 0.06 9.63
N THR A 244 -7.33 -0.14 10.96
CA THR A 244 -6.12 -0.17 11.80
C THR A 244 -5.05 -1.16 11.31
N PRO A 245 -5.38 -2.39 10.84
CA PRO A 245 -4.35 -3.30 10.32
C PRO A 245 -3.61 -2.75 9.10
N SER A 246 -4.29 -2.00 8.23
CA SER A 246 -3.66 -1.35 7.08
C SER A 246 -2.77 -0.19 7.49
N LEU A 247 -3.22 0.62 8.46
CA LEU A 247 -2.44 1.72 9.02
C LEU A 247 -1.19 1.20 9.73
N SER A 248 -1.33 0.16 10.55
CA SER A 248 -0.22 -0.48 11.26
C SER A 248 0.81 -1.05 10.28
N ARG A 249 0.36 -1.76 9.23
CA ARG A 249 1.26 -2.35 8.24
C ARG A 249 2.09 -1.30 7.52
N GLN A 250 1.48 -0.19 7.07
CA GLN A 250 2.19 0.85 6.32
C GLN A 250 3.00 1.76 7.23
N GLY A 251 2.46 2.15 8.38
CA GLY A 251 3.17 3.00 9.34
C GLY A 251 4.41 2.31 9.90
N LEU A 252 4.30 1.04 10.29
CA LEU A 252 5.44 0.27 10.78
C LEU A 252 6.48 -0.02 9.69
N ALA A 253 6.06 -0.18 8.43
CA ALA A 253 7.01 -0.32 7.32
C ALA A 253 7.87 0.95 7.14
N SER A 254 7.29 2.13 7.32
CA SER A 254 8.05 3.39 7.28
C SER A 254 9.04 3.49 8.43
N ILE A 255 8.61 3.17 9.65
CA ILE A 255 9.49 3.15 10.84
C ILE A 255 10.62 2.12 10.67
N ALA A 256 10.29 0.93 10.16
CA ALA A 256 11.27 -0.13 9.90
C ALA A 256 12.33 0.31 8.88
N THR A 257 11.94 1.04 7.83
CA THR A 257 12.89 1.58 6.84
C THR A 257 13.83 2.61 7.49
N ILE A 258 13.32 3.48 8.36
CA ILE A 258 14.16 4.44 9.10
C ILE A 258 15.14 3.67 10.01
N ALA A 259 14.67 2.69 10.78
CA ALA A 259 15.49 1.87 11.66
C ALA A 259 16.59 1.12 10.89
N LEU A 260 16.25 0.57 9.70
CA LEU A 260 17.21 -0.07 8.81
C LEU A 260 18.32 0.91 8.37
N ASN A 261 17.93 2.10 7.92
CA ASN A 261 18.88 3.11 7.46
C ASN A 261 19.80 3.58 8.62
N VAL A 262 19.24 3.79 9.81
CA VAL A 262 20.00 4.15 11.01
C VAL A 262 20.98 3.05 11.40
N SER A 263 20.56 1.79 11.37
CA SER A 263 21.46 0.66 11.67
C SER A 263 22.54 0.49 10.59
N ALA A 264 22.17 0.61 9.31
CA ALA A 264 23.11 0.51 8.20
C ALA A 264 24.14 1.65 8.16
N SER A 265 23.77 2.85 8.65
CA SER A 265 24.67 4.03 8.64
C SER A 265 25.95 3.82 9.47
N HIS A 266 25.92 2.95 10.48
CA HIS A 266 27.10 2.60 11.27
C HIS A 266 28.17 1.83 10.46
N TYR A 267 27.79 1.28 9.31
CA TYR A 267 28.67 0.48 8.43
C TYR A 267 29.02 1.22 7.14
N GLY A 268 28.72 2.52 7.06
CA GLY A 268 29.08 3.38 5.93
C GLY A 268 27.98 3.53 4.87
N ASP A 269 28.21 4.45 3.96
CA ASP A 269 27.24 4.84 2.92
C ASP A 269 26.93 3.69 1.94
N ALA A 270 27.92 2.81 1.68
CA ALA A 270 27.73 1.64 0.83
C ALA A 270 26.68 0.69 1.39
N ALA A 271 26.64 0.50 2.72
CA ALA A 271 25.64 -0.35 3.38
C ALA A 271 24.22 0.25 3.25
N ILE A 272 24.07 1.56 3.45
CA ILE A 272 22.77 2.25 3.27
C ILE A 272 22.30 2.11 1.82
N ALA A 273 23.18 2.38 0.86
CA ALA A 273 22.87 2.27 -0.56
C ALA A 273 22.46 0.85 -0.95
N ALA A 274 23.23 -0.16 -0.52
CA ALA A 274 22.95 -1.57 -0.78
C ALA A 274 21.59 -2.00 -0.22
N MET A 275 21.31 -1.72 1.05
CA MET A 275 20.02 -2.07 1.68
C MET A 275 18.84 -1.34 1.05
N SER A 276 19.01 -0.09 0.64
CA SER A 276 17.99 0.66 -0.08
C SER A 276 17.66 0.03 -1.45
N ILE A 277 18.67 -0.42 -2.20
CA ILE A 277 18.49 -1.10 -3.48
C ILE A 277 17.77 -2.44 -3.28
N VAL A 278 18.20 -3.25 -2.32
CA VAL A 278 17.56 -4.53 -1.96
C VAL A 278 16.08 -4.32 -1.64
N ASN A 279 15.77 -3.32 -0.83
CA ASN A 279 14.39 -3.01 -0.47
C ASN A 279 13.56 -2.60 -1.70
N ARG A 280 14.11 -1.80 -2.62
CA ARG A 280 13.41 -1.40 -3.86
C ARG A 280 13.10 -2.60 -4.76
N ILE A 281 14.06 -3.48 -4.98
CA ILE A 281 13.88 -4.70 -5.81
C ILE A 281 12.80 -5.59 -5.21
N THR A 282 12.88 -5.89 -3.93
CA THR A 282 11.95 -6.81 -3.26
C THR A 282 10.56 -6.21 -3.14
N MET A 283 10.42 -4.91 -2.86
CA MET A 283 9.13 -4.22 -2.78
C MET A 283 8.44 -4.12 -4.14
N PHE A 284 9.18 -3.95 -5.24
CA PHE A 284 8.60 -3.94 -6.58
C PHE A 284 7.88 -5.26 -6.88
N ILE A 285 8.53 -6.40 -6.63
CA ILE A 285 7.93 -7.72 -6.85
C ILE A 285 6.80 -7.98 -5.84
N PHE A 286 6.99 -7.59 -4.60
CA PHE A 286 5.98 -7.76 -3.54
C PHE A 286 4.71 -6.95 -3.81
N SER A 287 4.79 -5.83 -4.50
CA SER A 287 3.60 -5.04 -4.87
C SER A 287 2.59 -5.84 -5.72
N MET A 288 3.07 -6.81 -6.52
CA MET A 288 2.19 -7.70 -7.27
C MET A 288 1.41 -8.65 -6.36
N ILE A 289 2.05 -9.13 -5.28
CA ILE A 289 1.38 -9.97 -4.28
C ILE A 289 0.38 -9.16 -3.45
N ILE A 290 0.68 -7.89 -3.16
CA ILE A 290 -0.30 -6.97 -2.55
C ILE A 290 -1.51 -6.83 -3.48
N GLY A 291 -1.30 -6.67 -4.77
CA GLY A 291 -2.37 -6.61 -5.77
C GLY A 291 -3.21 -7.90 -5.83
N LEU A 292 -2.56 -9.06 -5.75
CA LEU A 292 -3.23 -10.36 -5.66
C LEU A 292 -4.10 -10.45 -4.40
N GLY A 293 -3.58 -10.05 -3.25
CA GLY A 293 -4.31 -10.02 -1.99
C GLY A 293 -5.50 -9.06 -2.01
N HIS A 294 -5.33 -7.90 -2.62
CA HIS A 294 -6.41 -6.96 -2.87
C HIS A 294 -7.49 -7.55 -3.80
N GLY A 295 -7.14 -8.43 -4.74
CA GLY A 295 -8.09 -9.18 -5.56
C GLY A 295 -8.85 -10.26 -4.77
N TYR A 296 -8.21 -10.88 -3.79
CA TYR A 296 -8.82 -11.88 -2.91
C TYR A 296 -9.82 -11.29 -1.91
N GLN A 297 -9.54 -10.11 -1.35
CA GLN A 297 -10.33 -9.50 -0.27
C GLN A 297 -11.84 -9.35 -0.60
N PRO A 298 -12.27 -8.86 -1.79
CA PRO A 298 -13.70 -8.78 -2.12
C PRO A 298 -14.39 -10.14 -2.07
N MET A 299 -13.80 -11.14 -2.69
CA MET A 299 -14.34 -12.53 -2.67
C MET A 299 -14.43 -13.06 -1.22
N CYS A 300 -13.37 -12.84 -0.44
CA CYS A 300 -13.33 -13.23 0.97
C CYS A 300 -14.47 -12.57 1.77
N GLY A 301 -14.68 -11.27 1.60
CA GLY A 301 -15.71 -10.51 2.31
C GLY A 301 -17.13 -10.97 1.95
N PHE A 302 -17.42 -11.09 0.65
CA PHE A 302 -18.72 -11.59 0.19
C PHE A 302 -18.99 -13.01 0.67
N CYS A 303 -18.04 -13.94 0.50
CA CYS A 303 -18.19 -15.32 0.95
C CYS A 303 -18.32 -15.42 2.48
N TYR A 304 -17.59 -14.59 3.24
CA TYR A 304 -17.70 -14.56 4.69
C TYR A 304 -19.08 -14.03 5.14
N GLY A 305 -19.57 -12.94 4.52
CA GLY A 305 -20.91 -12.40 4.77
C GLY A 305 -22.03 -13.38 4.41
N ALA A 306 -21.86 -14.15 3.32
CA ALA A 306 -22.76 -15.21 2.89
C ALA A 306 -22.59 -16.53 3.66
N LYS A 307 -21.72 -16.59 4.69
CA LYS A 307 -21.40 -17.80 5.48
C LYS A 307 -20.83 -18.97 4.66
N ARG A 308 -20.24 -18.70 3.48
CA ARG A 308 -19.60 -19.69 2.61
C ARG A 308 -18.11 -19.89 2.99
N TYR A 309 -17.84 -20.35 4.19
CA TYR A 309 -16.49 -20.39 4.76
C TYR A 309 -15.53 -21.32 4.00
N GLU A 310 -16.00 -22.42 3.44
CA GLU A 310 -15.16 -23.32 2.64
C GLU A 310 -14.59 -22.61 1.40
N ARG A 311 -15.39 -21.71 0.82
CA ARG A 311 -14.94 -20.92 -0.33
C ARG A 311 -13.92 -19.85 0.08
N VAL A 312 -14.05 -19.26 1.27
CA VAL A 312 -13.04 -18.36 1.85
C VAL A 312 -11.70 -19.09 1.97
N LYS A 313 -11.70 -20.32 2.52
CA LYS A 313 -10.50 -21.14 2.67
C LYS A 313 -9.89 -21.55 1.32
N ALA A 314 -10.72 -21.98 0.39
CA ALA A 314 -10.28 -22.38 -0.94
C ALA A 314 -9.63 -21.22 -1.71
N GLY A 315 -10.22 -20.01 -1.64
CA GLY A 315 -9.64 -18.80 -2.23
C GLY A 315 -8.33 -18.38 -1.55
N PHE A 316 -8.26 -18.49 -0.23
CA PHE A 316 -7.03 -18.25 0.53
C PHE A 316 -5.88 -19.14 0.03
N TRP A 317 -6.11 -20.46 0.00
CA TRP A 317 -5.08 -21.39 -0.44
C TRP A 317 -4.71 -21.24 -1.92
N PHE A 318 -5.69 -20.89 -2.77
CA PHE A 318 -5.39 -20.55 -4.16
C PHE A 318 -4.43 -19.37 -4.27
N CYS A 319 -4.71 -18.27 -3.57
CA CYS A 319 -3.82 -17.09 -3.56
C CYS A 319 -2.46 -17.37 -2.94
N VAL A 320 -2.42 -18.14 -1.85
CA VAL A 320 -1.16 -18.53 -1.22
C VAL A 320 -0.31 -19.36 -2.18
N LYS A 321 -0.88 -20.40 -2.81
CA LYS A 321 -0.15 -21.23 -3.78
C LYS A 321 0.36 -20.42 -4.97
N LEU A 322 -0.52 -19.61 -5.58
CA LEU A 322 -0.16 -18.78 -6.72
C LEU A 322 0.93 -17.75 -6.35
N GLY A 323 0.74 -17.05 -5.24
CA GLY A 323 1.69 -16.03 -4.78
C GLY A 323 3.03 -16.63 -4.34
N THR A 324 3.02 -17.78 -3.63
CA THR A 324 4.25 -18.47 -3.25
C THR A 324 5.02 -18.98 -4.47
N SER A 325 4.32 -19.57 -5.46
CA SER A 325 4.97 -20.02 -6.71
C SER A 325 5.59 -18.86 -7.49
N PHE A 326 4.88 -17.72 -7.55
CA PHE A 326 5.37 -16.50 -8.19
C PHE A 326 6.62 -15.95 -7.47
N LEU A 327 6.56 -15.83 -6.13
CA LEU A 327 7.70 -15.34 -5.35
C LEU A 327 8.87 -16.31 -5.38
N PHE A 328 8.63 -17.61 -5.39
CA PHE A 328 9.67 -18.64 -5.53
C PHE A 328 10.38 -18.53 -6.89
N PHE A 329 9.62 -18.37 -7.97
CA PHE A 329 10.17 -18.16 -9.32
C PHE A 329 11.11 -16.95 -9.36
N TRP A 330 10.66 -15.79 -8.85
CA TRP A 330 11.49 -14.60 -8.79
C TRP A 330 12.66 -14.73 -7.80
N ALA A 331 12.48 -15.46 -6.69
CA ALA A 331 13.54 -15.72 -5.75
C ALA A 331 14.69 -16.51 -6.42
N VAL A 332 14.39 -17.53 -7.22
CA VAL A 332 15.40 -18.30 -7.94
C VAL A 332 16.13 -17.43 -8.96
N ILE A 333 15.40 -16.67 -9.78
CA ILE A 333 16.02 -15.78 -10.77
C ILE A 333 16.94 -14.76 -10.10
N LEU A 334 16.41 -14.04 -9.10
CA LEU A 334 17.18 -13.01 -8.41
C LEU A 334 18.32 -13.59 -7.55
N PHE A 335 18.22 -14.83 -7.10
CA PHE A 335 19.30 -15.48 -6.38
C PHE A 335 20.51 -15.75 -7.32
N ILE A 336 20.23 -16.16 -8.55
CA ILE A 336 21.25 -16.41 -9.58
C ILE A 336 21.86 -15.06 -10.03
N PHE A 337 21.00 -14.09 -10.38
CA PHE A 337 21.39 -12.79 -10.93
C PHE A 337 21.45 -11.68 -9.87
N SER A 338 21.79 -12.02 -8.62
CA SER A 338 21.75 -11.06 -7.52
C SER A 338 22.76 -9.92 -7.65
N ALA A 339 23.95 -10.20 -8.17
CA ALA A 339 25.00 -9.20 -8.38
C ALA A 339 24.61 -8.23 -9.49
N GLU A 340 24.18 -8.75 -10.62
CA GLU A 340 23.75 -7.99 -11.78
C GLU A 340 22.52 -7.12 -11.47
N ALA A 341 21.60 -7.64 -10.65
CA ALA A 341 20.43 -6.88 -10.21
C ALA A 341 20.79 -5.67 -9.33
N ILE A 342 21.81 -5.78 -8.49
CA ILE A 342 22.31 -4.64 -7.70
C ILE A 342 23.14 -3.69 -8.58
N GLU A 343 24.01 -4.23 -9.45
CA GLU A 343 24.85 -3.45 -10.37
C GLU A 343 24.02 -2.53 -11.28
N LEU A 344 22.84 -3.00 -11.71
CA LEU A 344 21.91 -2.19 -12.53
C LEU A 344 21.53 -0.85 -11.86
N PHE A 345 21.51 -0.79 -10.53
CA PHE A 345 21.20 0.44 -9.78
C PHE A 345 22.46 1.23 -9.40
N ARG A 346 23.56 0.54 -9.09
CA ARG A 346 24.82 1.16 -8.67
C ARG A 346 26.00 0.26 -8.99
N ASN A 347 26.86 0.75 -9.85
CA ASN A 347 28.14 0.08 -10.18
C ASN A 347 29.22 0.56 -9.18
N ASP A 348 29.22 -0.06 -8.00
CA ASP A 348 30.17 0.16 -6.92
C ASP A 348 30.45 -1.19 -6.23
N PHE A 349 31.71 -1.57 -6.10
CA PHE A 349 32.10 -2.90 -5.63
C PHE A 349 31.57 -3.22 -4.22
N ASP A 350 31.64 -2.26 -3.30
CA ASP A 350 31.20 -2.47 -1.93
C ASP A 350 29.66 -2.59 -1.87
N VAL A 351 28.94 -1.75 -2.63
CA VAL A 351 27.47 -1.80 -2.74
C VAL A 351 27.02 -3.14 -3.35
N ILE A 352 27.70 -3.61 -4.41
CA ILE A 352 27.38 -4.89 -5.06
C ILE A 352 27.64 -6.05 -4.08
N SER A 353 28.79 -6.06 -3.39
CA SER A 353 29.15 -7.12 -2.46
C SER A 353 28.14 -7.24 -1.30
N ILE A 354 27.81 -6.12 -0.63
CA ILE A 354 26.86 -6.07 0.49
C ILE A 354 25.44 -6.39 -0.01
N GLY A 355 25.01 -5.73 -1.08
CA GLY A 355 23.68 -5.89 -1.63
C GLY A 355 23.37 -7.29 -2.12
N THR A 356 24.35 -7.95 -2.75
CA THR A 356 24.22 -9.35 -3.21
C THR A 356 23.98 -10.30 -2.04
N ARG A 357 24.74 -10.18 -0.95
CA ARG A 357 24.54 -11.02 0.25
C ARG A 357 23.20 -10.75 0.89
N ALA A 358 22.87 -9.48 1.14
CA ALA A 358 21.62 -9.08 1.75
C ALA A 358 20.40 -9.55 0.92
N LEU A 359 20.46 -9.38 -0.40
CA LEU A 359 19.41 -9.85 -1.30
C LEU A 359 19.23 -11.37 -1.22
N ARG A 360 20.33 -12.14 -1.28
CA ARG A 360 20.28 -13.60 -1.17
C ARG A 360 19.68 -14.07 0.15
N TYR A 361 20.04 -13.48 1.28
CA TYR A 361 19.42 -13.81 2.58
C TYR A 361 17.91 -13.53 2.57
N GLN A 362 17.49 -12.41 2.04
CA GLN A 362 16.07 -12.03 2.00
C GLN A 362 15.26 -12.93 1.06
N LEU A 363 15.85 -13.37 -0.05
CA LEU A 363 15.20 -14.26 -1.02
C LEU A 363 14.91 -15.65 -0.45
N LEU A 364 15.62 -16.12 0.58
CA LEU A 364 15.33 -17.41 1.24
C LEU A 364 13.95 -17.42 1.89
N THR A 365 13.51 -16.29 2.43
CA THR A 365 12.19 -16.15 3.08
C THR A 365 11.13 -15.54 2.17
N PHE A 366 11.51 -15.08 0.98
CA PHE A 366 10.61 -14.38 0.05
C PHE A 366 9.33 -15.17 -0.28
N PRO A 367 9.36 -16.50 -0.54
CA PRO A 367 8.13 -17.28 -0.78
C PRO A 367 7.14 -17.25 0.39
N LEU A 368 7.63 -17.05 1.63
CA LEU A 368 6.78 -17.02 2.84
C LEU A 368 5.90 -15.77 2.90
N TRP A 369 6.29 -14.69 2.23
CA TRP A 369 5.58 -13.42 2.25
C TRP A 369 4.13 -13.53 1.76
N SER A 370 3.89 -14.43 0.79
CA SER A 370 2.54 -14.66 0.29
C SER A 370 1.61 -15.18 1.39
N PHE A 371 2.03 -16.19 2.16
CA PHE A 371 1.24 -16.73 3.25
C PHE A 371 1.00 -15.69 4.36
N ILE A 372 2.02 -14.96 4.76
CA ILE A 372 1.93 -13.93 5.81
C ILE A 372 0.95 -12.83 5.39
N LEU A 373 1.07 -12.30 4.16
CA LEU A 373 0.22 -11.23 3.66
C LEU A 373 -1.24 -11.67 3.50
N MET A 374 -1.46 -12.85 2.88
CA MET A 374 -2.82 -13.36 2.68
C MET A 374 -3.52 -13.63 4.01
N SER A 375 -2.78 -14.13 5.02
CA SER A 375 -3.29 -14.34 6.36
C SER A 375 -3.72 -13.01 7.02
N ASN A 376 -2.89 -11.98 6.93
CA ASN A 376 -3.23 -10.65 7.44
C ASN A 376 -4.49 -10.09 6.77
N MET A 377 -4.56 -10.15 5.44
CA MET A 377 -5.70 -9.63 4.67
C MET A 377 -6.98 -10.42 4.92
N MET A 378 -6.90 -11.75 5.07
CA MET A 378 -8.05 -12.58 5.42
C MET A 378 -8.57 -12.24 6.83
N MET A 379 -7.69 -12.15 7.82
CA MET A 379 -8.08 -11.78 9.20
C MET A 379 -8.74 -10.39 9.25
N GLN A 380 -8.19 -9.43 8.50
CA GLN A 380 -8.74 -8.09 8.36
C GLN A 380 -10.17 -8.13 7.78
N THR A 381 -10.37 -8.88 6.69
CA THR A 381 -11.65 -8.97 6.00
C THR A 381 -12.70 -9.73 6.83
N CYS A 382 -12.28 -10.78 7.55
CA CYS A 382 -13.16 -11.56 8.43
C CYS A 382 -13.43 -10.89 9.80
N ARG A 383 -13.09 -9.60 9.98
CA ARG A 383 -13.31 -8.85 11.23
C ARG A 383 -12.59 -9.43 12.47
N LYS A 384 -11.52 -10.18 12.29
CA LYS A 384 -10.68 -10.66 13.38
C LYS A 384 -9.61 -9.61 13.72
N THR A 385 -10.07 -8.42 14.18
CA THR A 385 -9.26 -7.18 14.29
C THR A 385 -7.97 -7.36 15.09
N PHE A 386 -8.02 -8.02 16.24
CA PHE A 386 -6.83 -8.25 17.06
C PHE A 386 -5.79 -9.08 16.30
N ARG A 387 -6.21 -10.23 15.72
CA ARG A 387 -5.31 -11.10 14.95
C ARG A 387 -4.77 -10.39 13.70
N ALA A 388 -5.62 -9.59 13.02
CA ALA A 388 -5.20 -8.81 11.87
C ALA A 388 -4.15 -7.75 12.24
N ASN A 389 -4.34 -7.02 13.34
CA ASN A 389 -3.35 -6.05 13.83
C ASN A 389 -2.05 -6.72 14.28
N LEU A 390 -2.14 -7.84 14.98
CA LEU A 390 -0.97 -8.60 15.41
C LEU A 390 -0.14 -9.07 14.20
N LEU A 391 -0.79 -9.62 13.17
CA LEU A 391 -0.12 -10.03 11.93
C LEU A 391 0.40 -8.84 11.11
N ALA A 392 -0.30 -7.71 11.10
CA ALA A 392 0.16 -6.50 10.44
C ALA A 392 1.42 -5.92 11.10
N ALA A 393 1.43 -5.94 12.44
CA ALA A 393 2.54 -5.40 13.23
C ALA A 393 3.73 -6.36 13.32
N SER A 394 3.52 -7.67 13.22
CA SER A 394 4.56 -8.67 13.51
C SER A 394 5.76 -8.55 12.58
N ARG A 395 5.53 -8.43 11.28
CA ARG A 395 6.59 -8.49 10.29
C ARG A 395 7.56 -7.32 10.37
N GLN A 396 7.06 -6.09 10.34
CA GLN A 396 7.90 -4.88 10.29
C GLN A 396 8.09 -4.23 11.67
N GLY A 397 7.13 -4.38 12.57
CA GLY A 397 7.17 -3.76 13.90
C GLY A 397 7.74 -4.68 14.98
N LEU A 398 7.00 -5.73 15.30
CA LEU A 398 7.25 -6.53 16.51
C LEU A 398 8.55 -7.33 16.43
N PHE A 399 8.91 -7.84 15.26
CA PHE A 399 10.11 -8.66 15.11
C PHE A 399 11.25 -7.91 14.42
N PHE A 400 11.00 -7.24 13.29
CA PHE A 400 12.06 -6.58 12.55
C PHE A 400 12.73 -5.45 13.35
N ILE A 401 11.95 -4.54 13.95
CA ILE A 401 12.51 -3.37 14.65
C ILE A 401 13.43 -3.78 15.82
N PRO A 402 13.06 -4.72 16.71
CA PRO A 402 14.01 -5.19 17.73
C PRO A 402 15.22 -5.90 17.11
N LEU A 403 15.02 -6.75 16.12
CA LEU A 403 16.10 -7.52 15.50
C LEU A 403 17.14 -6.63 14.80
N ILE A 404 16.73 -5.52 14.17
CA ILE A 404 17.67 -4.61 13.47
C ILE A 404 18.62 -3.88 14.44
N PHE A 405 18.30 -3.82 15.72
CA PHE A 405 19.21 -3.30 16.74
C PHE A 405 19.98 -4.40 17.49
N ILE A 406 19.39 -5.59 17.63
CA ILE A 406 20.01 -6.71 18.35
C ILE A 406 21.03 -7.45 17.47
N LEU A 407 20.64 -7.87 16.25
CA LEU A 407 21.51 -8.71 15.40
C LEU A 407 22.81 -8.00 15.00
N PRO A 408 22.81 -6.71 14.62
CA PRO A 408 24.06 -6.03 14.28
C PRO A 408 25.03 -5.90 15.46
N HIS A 409 24.54 -5.89 16.69
CA HIS A 409 25.40 -5.89 17.89
C HIS A 409 26.25 -7.16 17.99
N TYR A 410 25.73 -8.33 17.59
CA TYR A 410 26.42 -9.61 17.67
C TYR A 410 27.09 -10.01 16.36
N LEU A 411 26.53 -9.67 15.21
CA LEU A 411 26.93 -10.15 13.89
C LEU A 411 27.48 -9.05 12.98
N GLY A 412 27.57 -7.81 13.48
CA GLY A 412 28.01 -6.68 12.66
C GLY A 412 27.11 -6.45 11.45
N LEU A 413 27.70 -6.12 10.29
CA LEU A 413 26.98 -5.85 9.06
C LEU A 413 26.10 -7.03 8.61
N THR A 414 26.55 -8.26 8.81
CA THR A 414 25.76 -9.47 8.49
C THR A 414 24.44 -9.48 9.27
N GLY A 415 24.42 -8.94 10.50
CA GLY A 415 23.19 -8.79 11.28
C GLY A 415 22.17 -7.87 10.61
N VAL A 416 22.61 -6.80 9.93
CA VAL A 416 21.75 -5.93 9.13
C VAL A 416 21.21 -6.69 7.90
N GLU A 417 22.09 -7.42 7.21
CA GLU A 417 21.75 -8.17 5.99
C GLU A 417 20.70 -9.26 6.22
N ILE A 418 20.77 -10.00 7.35
CA ILE A 418 19.87 -11.15 7.63
C ILE A 418 18.63 -10.76 8.43
N CYS A 419 18.56 -9.57 8.99
CA CYS A 419 17.52 -9.13 9.92
C CYS A 419 16.10 -9.35 9.38
N GLN A 420 15.86 -8.98 8.11
CA GLN A 420 14.55 -9.13 7.48
C GLN A 420 14.15 -10.61 7.34
N ALA A 421 15.10 -11.47 6.94
CA ALA A 421 14.87 -12.91 6.82
C ALA A 421 14.50 -13.54 8.17
N CYS A 422 15.21 -13.18 9.24
CA CYS A 422 14.89 -13.63 10.60
C CYS A 422 13.50 -13.16 11.04
N GLY A 423 13.18 -11.90 10.82
CA GLY A 423 11.86 -11.33 11.13
C GLY A 423 10.72 -12.03 10.39
N ASP A 424 10.91 -12.32 9.11
CA ASP A 424 9.92 -13.01 8.27
C ASP A 424 9.70 -14.46 8.76
N PHE A 425 10.77 -15.17 9.12
CA PHE A 425 10.68 -16.54 9.64
C PHE A 425 9.93 -16.59 10.97
N ILE A 426 10.26 -15.69 11.93
CA ILE A 426 9.54 -15.61 13.20
C ILE A 426 8.08 -15.23 12.98
N THR A 427 7.79 -14.33 12.04
CA THR A 427 6.42 -13.97 11.65
C THR A 427 5.65 -15.17 11.12
N LEU A 428 6.29 -16.05 10.33
CA LEU A 428 5.66 -17.29 9.85
C LEU A 428 5.27 -18.18 11.02
N LEU A 429 6.17 -18.37 12.00
CA LEU A 429 5.91 -19.19 13.20
C LEU A 429 4.74 -18.66 14.02
N LEU A 430 4.53 -17.34 14.05
CA LEU A 430 3.36 -16.71 14.67
C LEU A 430 2.10 -16.88 13.82
N THR A 431 2.25 -16.74 12.49
CA THR A 431 1.11 -16.73 11.56
C THR A 431 0.45 -18.11 11.46
N ALA A 432 1.24 -19.19 11.43
CA ALA A 432 0.75 -20.54 11.22
C ALA A 432 -0.29 -21.00 12.29
N PRO A 433 -0.03 -20.88 13.62
CA PRO A 433 -1.03 -21.22 14.61
C PRO A 433 -2.26 -20.31 14.57
N ILE A 434 -2.10 -19.01 14.33
CA ILE A 434 -3.24 -18.08 14.21
C ILE A 434 -4.18 -18.56 13.10
N MET A 435 -3.62 -18.96 11.94
CA MET A 435 -4.40 -19.43 10.80
C MET A 435 -5.03 -20.78 11.06
N PHE A 436 -4.34 -21.70 11.75
CA PHE A 436 -4.89 -22.98 12.15
C PHE A 436 -6.17 -22.81 13.02
N PHE A 437 -6.10 -21.97 14.04
CA PHE A 437 -7.27 -21.68 14.88
C PHE A 437 -8.37 -20.94 14.12
N ALA A 438 -8.01 -19.98 13.25
CA ALA A 438 -8.98 -19.27 12.44
C ALA A 438 -9.78 -20.20 11.51
N PHE A 439 -9.11 -21.16 10.87
CA PHE A 439 -9.77 -22.14 10.02
C PHE A 439 -10.64 -23.13 10.80
N ARG A 440 -10.27 -23.44 12.03
CA ARG A 440 -11.09 -24.28 12.92
C ARG A 440 -12.38 -23.56 13.35
N GLU A 441 -12.30 -22.27 13.67
CA GLU A 441 -13.47 -21.44 13.98
C GLU A 441 -14.46 -21.32 12.81
N MET A 442 -13.99 -21.46 11.56
CA MET A 442 -14.82 -21.41 10.35
C MET A 442 -15.45 -22.79 9.99
N ARG A 443 -15.34 -23.80 10.82
CA ARG A 443 -15.98 -25.11 10.62
C ARG A 443 -17.33 -25.24 11.33
N VAL A 444 -17.66 -24.26 12.17
CA VAL A 444 -18.93 -24.15 12.88
C VAL A 444 -19.86 -23.22 12.12
#